data_f6746dd23874f4237db56575434eab1b
#
_entry.id   f6746dd23874f4237db56575434eab1b
#
_cell.length_a   1.000
_cell.length_b   1.000
_cell.length_c   1.000
_cell.angle_alpha   90.00
_cell.angle_beta   90.00
_cell.angle_gamma   90.00
#
_symmetry.space_group_name_H-M   'P 1'
#
loop_
_entity.id
_entity.type
_entity.pdbx_description
1 polymer ?
#
loop_
_entity_poly.entity_id
_entity_poly.type
_entity_poly.pdbx_seq_one_letter_code
_entity_poly.pdbx_strand_id
1 'polypeptide(L)'
;MVKNKNVLISVFDKTNLDNIAIFLIKKKFTIYSTGGSSEYLKKIHVPHIQISKYTEQKEILSGRVKTLHPKIFGGILATYSKKHQKELSEEKIINFDLLIVNLYPFEETVKKSKKTDEIIEMIDIGGHSLIRAAVKNYRKTTIIIDPVSYTHLRAHETSG
;
A
#
# COMPACT_ATOMS: atom_id res chain seq x y z
N MET A 1 -8.41 4.94 -24.09
CA MET A 1 -8.84 4.20 -22.87
C MET A 1 -8.17 4.86 -21.66
N VAL A 2 -8.95 5.34 -20.70
CA VAL A 2 -8.40 5.86 -19.44
C VAL A 2 -7.78 4.67 -18.70
N LYS A 3 -6.47 4.69 -18.52
CA LYS A 3 -5.75 3.63 -17.80
C LYS A 3 -6.23 3.67 -16.34
N ASN A 4 -6.84 2.59 -15.86
CA ASN A 4 -7.21 2.49 -14.45
C ASN A 4 -5.94 2.62 -13.59
N LYS A 5 -5.95 3.56 -12.66
CA LYS A 5 -4.88 3.73 -11.68
C LYS A 5 -5.09 2.78 -10.52
N ASN A 6 -4.01 2.19 -10.03
CA ASN A 6 -4.05 1.25 -8.91
C ASN A 6 -3.33 1.83 -7.70
N VAL A 7 -3.94 1.66 -6.53
CA VAL A 7 -3.33 2.03 -5.25
C VAL A 7 -3.21 0.82 -4.35
N LEU A 8 -2.07 0.69 -3.69
CA LEU A 8 -1.85 -0.27 -2.61
C LEU A 8 -1.93 0.46 -1.26
N ILE A 9 -2.84 0.00 -0.40
CA ILE A 9 -3.01 0.52 0.97
C ILE A 9 -2.56 -0.54 1.97
N SER A 10 -1.54 -0.21 2.75
CA SER A 10 -1.00 -1.05 3.82
C SER A 10 -0.64 -0.16 5.02
N VAL A 11 -1.60 0.09 5.90
CA VAL A 11 -1.44 1.03 7.00
C VAL A 11 -1.74 0.36 8.35
N PHE A 12 -0.94 0.69 9.36
CA PHE A 12 -1.21 0.36 10.76
C PHE A 12 -2.19 1.38 11.36
N ASP A 13 -1.85 2.66 11.30
CA ASP A 13 -2.72 3.75 11.68
C ASP A 13 -3.73 4.05 10.57
N LYS A 14 -5.03 3.99 10.91
CA LYS A 14 -6.16 4.20 10.00
C LYS A 14 -6.73 5.62 10.07
N THR A 15 -6.05 6.54 10.75
CA THR A 15 -6.47 7.95 10.83
C THR A 15 -6.70 8.51 9.44
N ASN A 16 -7.88 9.07 9.18
CA ASN A 16 -8.31 9.63 7.89
C ASN A 16 -8.33 8.63 6.71
N LEU A 17 -8.21 7.33 6.93
CA LEU A 17 -8.21 6.34 5.86
C LEU A 17 -9.54 6.30 5.10
N ASP A 18 -10.66 6.54 5.79
CA ASP A 18 -12.00 6.65 5.20
C ASP A 18 -12.06 7.77 4.15
N ASN A 19 -11.62 8.97 4.52
CA ASN A 19 -11.63 10.13 3.64
C ASN A 19 -10.80 9.92 2.39
N ILE A 20 -9.57 9.40 2.53
CA ILE A 20 -8.70 9.17 1.38
C ILE A 20 -9.21 8.02 0.51
N ALA A 21 -9.74 6.96 1.09
CA ALA A 21 -10.27 5.82 0.33
C ALA A 21 -11.50 6.23 -0.51
N ILE A 22 -12.44 7.00 0.06
CA ILE A 22 -13.59 7.55 -0.67
C ILE A 22 -13.12 8.47 -1.80
N PHE A 23 -12.14 9.33 -1.54
CA PHE A 23 -11.55 10.20 -2.56
C PHE A 23 -10.95 9.39 -3.72
N LEU A 24 -10.18 8.35 -3.42
CA LEU A 24 -9.56 7.49 -4.44
C LEU A 24 -10.59 6.76 -5.31
N ILE A 25 -11.70 6.29 -4.72
CA ILE A 25 -12.80 5.70 -5.49
C ILE A 25 -13.43 6.74 -6.43
N LYS A 26 -13.68 7.97 -5.96
CA LYS A 26 -14.18 9.07 -6.80
C LYS A 26 -13.22 9.39 -7.96
N LYS A 27 -11.91 9.23 -7.74
CA LYS A 27 -10.86 9.41 -8.76
C LYS A 27 -10.62 8.14 -9.60
N LYS A 28 -11.49 7.13 -9.51
CA LYS A 28 -11.45 5.88 -10.27
C LYS A 28 -10.18 5.05 -10.05
N PHE A 29 -9.61 5.12 -8.86
CA PHE A 29 -8.57 4.17 -8.46
C PHE A 29 -9.18 2.82 -8.11
N THR A 30 -8.50 1.75 -8.51
CA THR A 30 -8.71 0.42 -7.95
C THR A 30 -7.87 0.29 -6.69
N ILE A 31 -8.52 0.02 -5.56
CA ILE A 31 -7.85 -0.11 -4.26
C ILE A 31 -7.48 -1.58 -4.02
N TYR A 32 -6.22 -1.83 -3.75
CA TYR A 32 -5.68 -3.08 -3.23
C TYR A 32 -5.27 -2.87 -1.78
N SER A 33 -5.55 -3.81 -0.89
CA SER A 33 -5.20 -3.63 0.52
C SER A 33 -4.83 -4.92 1.23
N THR A 34 -4.08 -4.79 2.32
CA THR A 34 -3.56 -5.89 3.14
C THR A 34 -4.32 -5.99 4.45
N GLY A 35 -4.41 -7.18 5.03
CA GLY A 35 -4.79 -7.48 6.42
C GLY A 35 -5.76 -6.51 7.08
N GLY A 36 -5.32 -5.87 8.14
CA GLY A 36 -6.15 -4.94 8.91
C GLY A 36 -6.63 -3.70 8.15
N SER A 37 -5.94 -3.27 7.07
CA SER A 37 -6.43 -2.20 6.19
C SER A 37 -7.63 -2.67 5.39
N SER A 38 -7.60 -3.91 4.90
CA SER A 38 -8.72 -4.53 4.19
C SER A 38 -9.94 -4.70 5.08
N GLU A 39 -9.75 -5.16 6.33
CA GLU A 39 -10.83 -5.28 7.30
C GLU A 39 -11.49 -3.92 7.61
N TYR A 40 -10.68 -2.88 7.76
CA TYR A 40 -11.19 -1.53 7.98
C TYR A 40 -12.00 -1.04 6.77
N LEU A 41 -11.46 -1.15 5.55
CA LEU A 41 -12.16 -0.74 4.33
C LEU A 41 -13.47 -1.50 4.13
N LYS A 42 -13.51 -2.79 4.50
CA LYS A 42 -14.74 -3.59 4.48
C LYS A 42 -15.78 -3.04 5.45
N LYS A 43 -15.39 -2.66 6.67
CA LYS A 43 -16.31 -2.09 7.67
C LYS A 43 -16.96 -0.78 7.22
N ILE A 44 -16.24 0.05 6.48
CA ILE A 44 -16.73 1.31 5.93
C ILE A 44 -17.29 1.17 4.51
N HIS A 45 -17.52 -0.05 4.04
CA HIS A 45 -18.12 -0.39 2.74
C HIS A 45 -17.38 0.20 1.52
N VAL A 46 -16.07 0.41 1.61
CA VAL A 46 -15.25 0.86 0.47
C VAL A 46 -14.84 -0.35 -0.38
N PRO A 47 -15.18 -0.36 -1.69
CA PRO A 47 -14.77 -1.42 -2.60
C PRO A 47 -13.25 -1.52 -2.70
N HIS A 48 -12.72 -2.73 -2.51
CA HIS A 48 -11.29 -2.99 -2.63
C HIS A 48 -11.01 -4.46 -2.94
N ILE A 49 -9.80 -4.74 -3.38
CA ILE A 49 -9.28 -6.08 -3.66
C ILE A 49 -8.28 -6.44 -2.56
N GLN A 50 -8.50 -7.55 -1.88
CA GLN A 50 -7.52 -8.06 -0.93
C GLN A 50 -6.25 -8.49 -1.67
N ILE A 51 -5.10 -8.14 -1.14
CA ILE A 51 -3.82 -8.45 -1.78
C ILE A 51 -3.60 -9.96 -1.93
N SER A 52 -4.10 -10.76 -0.98
CA SER A 52 -4.05 -12.22 -1.03
C SER A 52 -4.85 -12.81 -2.20
N LYS A 53 -5.94 -12.15 -2.61
CA LYS A 53 -6.69 -12.56 -3.82
C LYS A 53 -5.93 -12.21 -5.10
N TYR A 54 -5.26 -11.06 -5.13
CA TYR A 54 -4.48 -10.64 -6.28
C TYR A 54 -3.21 -11.48 -6.47
N THR A 55 -2.52 -11.78 -5.38
CA THR A 55 -1.29 -12.60 -5.42
C THR A 55 -1.57 -14.10 -5.49
N GLU A 56 -2.82 -14.51 -5.20
CA GLU A 56 -3.23 -15.91 -5.05
C GLU A 56 -2.48 -16.62 -3.90
N GLN A 57 -1.88 -15.84 -3.00
CA GLN A 57 -1.14 -16.32 -1.85
C GLN A 57 -1.74 -15.80 -0.56
N LYS A 58 -2.02 -16.72 0.37
CA LYS A 58 -2.46 -16.36 1.72
C LYS A 58 -1.31 -15.74 2.52
N GLU A 59 -1.66 -14.92 3.50
CA GLU A 59 -0.71 -14.48 4.51
C GLU A 59 -0.20 -15.70 5.30
N ILE A 60 1.10 -15.75 5.54
CA ILE A 60 1.75 -16.85 6.28
C ILE A 60 2.52 -16.29 7.47
N LEU A 61 2.91 -17.18 8.39
CA LEU A 61 3.66 -16.83 9.60
C LEU A 61 2.97 -15.72 10.41
N SER A 62 1.66 -15.90 10.67
CA SER A 62 0.84 -14.94 11.42
C SER A 62 0.85 -13.51 10.84
N GLY A 63 0.96 -13.41 9.50
CA GLY A 63 0.97 -12.14 8.78
C GLY A 63 2.33 -11.46 8.67
N ARG A 64 3.42 -12.09 9.12
CA ARG A 64 4.79 -11.57 8.91
C ARG A 64 5.18 -11.54 7.42
N VAL A 65 4.57 -12.42 6.61
CA VAL A 65 4.75 -12.43 5.15
C VAL A 65 3.39 -12.26 4.48
N LYS A 66 3.16 -11.13 3.88
CA LYS A 66 1.92 -10.78 3.16
C LYS A 66 2.17 -9.94 1.90
N THR A 67 3.11 -9.02 1.91
CA THR A 67 3.41 -8.13 0.79
C THR A 67 4.72 -8.45 0.09
N LEU A 68 5.57 -9.30 0.65
CA LEU A 68 6.83 -9.73 0.04
C LEU A 68 6.57 -10.73 -1.09
N HIS A 69 6.08 -10.23 -2.23
CA HIS A 69 5.65 -11.05 -3.34
C HIS A 69 6.05 -10.42 -4.68
N PRO A 70 6.53 -11.20 -5.68
CA PRO A 70 6.95 -10.69 -6.99
C PRO A 70 5.89 -9.84 -7.69
N LYS A 71 4.61 -10.25 -7.67
CA LYS A 71 3.52 -9.45 -8.27
C LYS A 71 3.41 -8.04 -7.65
N ILE A 72 3.65 -7.90 -6.36
CA ILE A 72 3.57 -6.60 -5.67
C ILE A 72 4.79 -5.75 -6.03
N PHE A 73 5.99 -6.29 -5.80
CA PHE A 73 7.22 -5.55 -6.04
C PHE A 73 7.48 -5.30 -7.53
N GLY A 74 7.09 -6.22 -8.41
CA GLY A 74 7.12 -6.02 -9.86
C GLY A 74 6.23 -4.84 -10.27
N GLY A 75 5.01 -4.77 -9.73
CA GLY A 75 4.08 -3.66 -10.00
C GLY A 75 4.58 -2.29 -9.52
N ILE A 76 5.33 -2.25 -8.41
CA ILE A 76 5.93 -1.03 -7.86
C ILE A 76 7.21 -0.64 -8.63
N LEU A 77 8.10 -1.61 -8.88
CA LEU A 77 9.44 -1.36 -9.39
C LEU A 77 9.55 -1.26 -10.92
N ALA A 78 8.53 -1.74 -11.65
CA ALA A 78 8.56 -1.69 -13.11
C ALA A 78 8.59 -0.25 -13.61
N THR A 79 9.52 0.04 -14.51
CA THR A 79 9.61 1.33 -15.20
C THR A 79 8.70 1.38 -16.44
N TYR A 80 8.65 2.53 -17.12
CA TYR A 80 7.92 2.66 -18.39
C TYR A 80 8.65 2.01 -19.59
N SER A 81 9.78 1.31 -19.39
CA SER A 81 10.49 0.64 -20.48
C SER A 81 9.59 -0.43 -21.12
N LYS A 82 9.71 -0.57 -22.45
CA LYS A 82 8.96 -1.59 -23.20
C LYS A 82 9.21 -3.00 -22.66
N LYS A 83 10.45 -3.28 -22.22
CA LYS A 83 10.83 -4.56 -21.63
C LYS A 83 10.02 -4.83 -20.35
N HIS A 84 10.03 -3.91 -19.37
CA HIS A 84 9.29 -4.09 -18.12
C HIS A 84 7.78 -4.17 -18.35
N GLN A 85 7.22 -3.37 -19.26
CA GLN A 85 5.78 -3.42 -19.52
C GLN A 85 5.37 -4.75 -20.19
N LYS A 86 6.24 -5.33 -21.03
CA LYS A 86 6.03 -6.66 -21.58
C LYS A 86 6.06 -7.74 -20.51
N GLU A 87 7.07 -7.75 -19.64
CA GLU A 87 7.19 -8.68 -18.50
C GLU A 87 5.96 -8.59 -17.57
N LEU A 88 5.51 -7.38 -17.23
CA LEU A 88 4.29 -7.22 -16.41
C LEU A 88 3.06 -7.85 -17.08
N SER A 89 2.92 -7.69 -18.40
CA SER A 89 1.81 -8.26 -19.15
C SER A 89 1.86 -9.79 -19.18
N GLU A 90 3.03 -10.36 -19.43
CA GLU A 90 3.25 -11.81 -19.47
C GLU A 90 2.96 -12.47 -18.11
N GLU A 91 3.41 -11.84 -17.02
CA GLU A 91 3.23 -12.31 -15.65
C GLU A 91 1.90 -11.87 -15.02
N LYS A 92 1.02 -11.19 -15.78
CA LYS A 92 -0.25 -10.64 -15.30
C LYS A 92 -0.09 -9.76 -14.05
N ILE A 93 0.96 -8.94 -14.05
CA ILE A 93 1.27 -8.01 -12.97
C ILE A 93 0.71 -6.62 -13.30
N ILE A 94 -0.04 -6.05 -12.36
CA ILE A 94 -0.53 -4.68 -12.47
C ILE A 94 0.54 -3.67 -12.04
N ASN A 95 0.50 -2.46 -12.61
CA ASN A 95 1.28 -1.34 -12.08
C ASN A 95 0.59 -0.75 -10.86
N PHE A 96 1.35 -0.41 -9.83
CA PHE A 96 0.90 0.44 -8.73
C PHE A 96 1.34 1.88 -8.97
N ASP A 97 0.37 2.80 -9.08
CA ASP A 97 0.60 4.23 -9.31
C ASP A 97 0.79 4.98 -7.99
N LEU A 98 0.16 4.49 -6.93
CA LEU A 98 0.17 5.08 -5.60
C LEU A 98 0.32 3.99 -4.53
N LEU A 99 1.15 4.28 -3.53
CA LEU A 99 1.21 3.53 -2.28
C LEU A 99 0.81 4.42 -1.12
N ILE A 100 0.00 3.88 -0.21
CA ILE A 100 -0.33 4.49 1.07
C ILE A 100 0.12 3.50 2.14
N VAL A 101 1.21 3.83 2.82
CA VAL A 101 1.88 2.92 3.76
C VAL A 101 2.32 3.71 4.97
N ASN A 102 1.91 3.29 6.16
CA ASN A 102 2.55 3.72 7.39
C ASN A 102 3.05 2.50 8.17
N LEU A 103 4.02 2.73 9.02
CA LEU A 103 4.73 1.68 9.74
C LEU A 103 4.10 1.41 11.11
N TYR A 104 4.44 0.27 11.69
CA TYR A 104 4.13 -0.02 13.07
C TYR A 104 4.82 0.98 14.01
N PRO A 105 4.19 1.30 15.16
CA PRO A 105 4.69 2.31 16.11
C PRO A 105 5.83 1.73 16.98
N PHE A 106 6.96 1.38 16.36
CA PHE A 106 8.11 0.75 17.00
C PHE A 106 8.64 1.58 18.18
N GLU A 107 8.91 2.86 17.94
CA GLU A 107 9.47 3.76 18.97
C GLU A 107 8.54 3.91 20.18
N GLU A 108 7.23 4.01 19.94
CA GLU A 108 6.26 4.09 21.02
C GLU A 108 6.18 2.79 21.81
N THR A 109 6.28 1.65 21.13
CA THR A 109 6.26 0.35 21.78
C THR A 109 7.50 0.16 22.66
N VAL A 110 8.68 0.57 22.18
CA VAL A 110 9.93 0.54 22.98
C VAL A 110 9.79 1.37 24.26
N LYS A 111 9.11 2.52 24.18
CA LYS A 111 8.90 3.40 25.36
C LYS A 111 7.89 2.82 26.36
N LYS A 112 6.89 2.06 25.88
CA LYS A 112 5.77 1.57 26.70
C LYS A 112 5.93 0.13 27.19
N SER A 113 6.53 -0.73 26.40
CA SER A 113 6.70 -2.16 26.73
C SER A 113 8.12 -2.49 27.16
N LYS A 114 8.21 -3.36 28.19
CA LYS A 114 9.49 -3.98 28.62
C LYS A 114 9.66 -5.40 28.07
N LYS A 115 8.69 -5.89 27.31
CA LYS A 115 8.70 -7.24 26.75
C LYS A 115 9.37 -7.24 25.38
N THR A 116 10.51 -7.86 25.29
CA THR A 116 11.33 -7.93 24.07
C THR A 116 10.55 -8.48 22.89
N ASP A 117 9.73 -9.52 23.09
CA ASP A 117 8.96 -10.13 22.02
C ASP A 117 7.91 -9.19 21.43
N GLU A 118 7.25 -8.38 22.25
CA GLU A 118 6.31 -7.35 21.77
C GLU A 118 7.02 -6.28 20.93
N ILE A 119 8.23 -5.91 21.31
CA ILE A 119 9.05 -4.93 20.58
C ILE A 119 9.50 -5.51 19.24
N ILE A 120 9.95 -6.75 19.23
CA ILE A 120 10.39 -7.45 18.02
C ILE A 120 9.24 -7.55 16.99
N GLU A 121 8.01 -7.83 17.43
CA GLU A 121 6.85 -7.89 16.54
C GLU A 121 6.51 -6.55 15.88
N MET A 122 6.97 -5.43 16.42
CA MET A 122 6.79 -4.10 15.83
C MET A 122 7.87 -3.74 14.78
N ILE A 123 8.80 -4.63 14.50
CA ILE A 123 9.76 -4.45 13.39
C ILE A 123 9.03 -4.74 12.08
N ASP A 124 8.70 -3.68 11.36
CA ASP A 124 7.96 -3.77 10.10
C ASP A 124 8.89 -4.11 8.94
N ILE A 125 8.77 -5.33 8.43
CA ILE A 125 9.54 -5.78 7.26
C ILE A 125 8.84 -5.40 5.97
N GLY A 126 7.54 -5.64 5.89
CA GLY A 126 6.76 -5.43 4.66
C GLY A 126 6.58 -3.96 4.32
N GLY A 127 6.12 -3.14 5.25
CA GLY A 127 5.91 -1.71 5.05
C GLY A 127 7.19 -0.98 4.70
N HIS A 128 8.26 -1.24 5.43
CA HIS A 128 9.57 -0.66 5.15
C HIS A 128 10.08 -1.01 3.74
N SER A 129 9.91 -2.27 3.32
CA SER A 129 10.32 -2.73 1.99
C SER A 129 9.48 -2.07 0.88
N LEU A 130 8.18 -1.90 1.08
CA LEU A 130 7.29 -1.19 0.16
C LEU A 130 7.71 0.28 -0.02
N ILE A 131 8.03 0.97 1.08
CA ILE A 131 8.52 2.36 1.05
C ILE A 131 9.79 2.45 0.20
N ARG A 132 10.78 1.60 0.46
CA ARG A 132 12.03 1.59 -0.28
C ARG A 132 11.83 1.31 -1.78
N ALA A 133 10.94 0.38 -2.14
CA ALA A 133 10.62 0.07 -3.53
C ALA A 133 9.98 1.27 -4.26
N ALA A 134 9.02 1.95 -3.61
CA ALA A 134 8.39 3.13 -4.19
C ALA A 134 9.38 4.29 -4.37
N VAL A 135 10.22 4.55 -3.36
CA VAL A 135 11.28 5.59 -3.45
C VAL A 135 12.26 5.30 -4.58
N LYS A 136 12.66 4.03 -4.77
CA LYS A 136 13.51 3.63 -5.90
C LYS A 136 12.87 3.95 -7.25
N ASN A 137 11.55 3.88 -7.35
CA ASN A 137 10.79 4.14 -8.58
C ASN A 137 9.92 5.41 -8.49
N TYR A 138 10.37 6.44 -7.78
CA TYR A 138 9.63 7.67 -7.49
C TYR A 138 9.10 8.41 -8.73
N ARG A 139 9.71 8.20 -9.89
CA ARG A 139 9.26 8.79 -11.17
C ARG A 139 7.94 8.21 -11.66
N LYS A 140 7.54 7.05 -11.18
CA LYS A 140 6.34 6.33 -11.62
C LYS A 140 5.36 6.07 -10.48
N THR A 141 5.87 5.74 -9.31
CA THR A 141 5.05 5.35 -8.16
C THR A 141 5.13 6.43 -7.09
N THR A 142 3.98 7.04 -6.79
CA THR A 142 3.86 7.99 -5.67
C THR A 142 3.70 7.22 -4.37
N ILE A 143 4.27 7.73 -3.28
CA ILE A 143 4.09 7.15 -1.95
C ILE A 143 3.66 8.21 -0.93
N ILE A 144 2.74 7.82 -0.06
CA ILE A 144 2.27 8.60 1.09
C ILE A 144 2.47 7.75 2.34
N ILE A 145 3.17 8.31 3.32
CA ILE A 145 3.50 7.61 4.57
C ILE A 145 2.85 8.22 5.81
N ASP A 146 2.20 9.38 5.66
CA ASP A 146 1.62 10.14 6.77
C ASP A 146 0.14 10.44 6.48
N PRO A 147 -0.79 10.14 7.44
CA PRO A 147 -2.19 10.52 7.34
C PRO A 147 -2.45 12.02 7.15
N VAL A 148 -1.58 12.90 7.65
CA VAL A 148 -1.69 14.36 7.45
C VAL A 148 -1.52 14.73 5.98
N SER A 149 -0.69 14.00 5.24
CA SER A 149 -0.48 14.21 3.80
C SER A 149 -1.72 13.90 2.96
N TYR A 150 -2.71 13.19 3.49
CA TYR A 150 -3.98 12.91 2.78
C TYR A 150 -4.77 14.20 2.52
N THR A 151 -4.67 15.18 3.41
CA THR A 151 -5.33 16.49 3.25
C THR A 151 -4.74 17.30 2.11
N HIS A 152 -3.44 17.19 1.87
CA HIS A 152 -2.73 17.87 0.79
C HIS A 152 -3.07 17.32 -0.60
N LEU A 153 -3.27 16.01 -0.74
CA LEU A 153 -3.76 15.42 -1.99
C LEU A 153 -5.10 16.00 -2.45
N ARG A 154 -5.98 16.32 -1.51
CA ARG A 154 -7.28 16.94 -1.81
C ARG A 154 -7.14 18.42 -2.20
N ALA A 155 -6.21 19.15 -1.58
CA ALA A 155 -6.04 20.58 -1.79
C ALA A 155 -5.46 20.92 -3.18
N HIS A 156 -4.52 20.11 -3.67
CA HIS A 156 -3.89 20.34 -4.98
C HIS A 156 -4.82 20.15 -6.20
N GLU A 157 -5.95 19.47 -6.03
CA GLU A 157 -6.89 19.24 -7.14
C GLU A 157 -8.09 20.20 -7.17
N THR A 158 -8.28 21.03 -6.14
CA THR A 158 -9.33 22.08 -6.13
C THR A 158 -8.86 23.38 -6.75
N SER A 159 -7.61 23.46 -7.20
CA SER A 159 -6.99 24.67 -7.78
C SER A 159 -6.74 24.56 -9.29
N GLY A 160 -7.43 23.65 -9.99
CA GLY A 160 -7.35 23.46 -11.43
C GLY A 160 -8.69 23.59 -12.13
#